data_43005fab26c94d4e26e70573466db7d2
#
_entry.id   43005fab26c94d4e26e70573466db7d2
#
_cell.length_a   1.000
_cell.length_b   1.000
_cell.length_c   1.000
_cell.angle_alpha   90.00
_cell.angle_beta   90.00
_cell.angle_gamma   90.00
#
_symmetry.space_group_name_H-M   'P 1'
#
loop_
_entity.id
_entity.type
_entity.pdbx_description
1 polymer ?
#
loop_
_entity_poly.entity_id
_entity_poly.type
_entity_poly.pdbx_seq_one_letter_code
_entity_poly.pdbx_strand_id
1 'polypeptide(L)'
;MKTIRILSRNSSLAKIQAHLVADEIKKKFPDMNVTHSYRDTKGDIDLTTPLSKMPEQGVFTSDLRDALLNDEADMVVHSWKDLPIEMPKGTDIVSTLPRSDSRDILFFKKDSIKKKSLKIYSSSPRRERNLSISLPDLLPWKTSKIEFHPIRGN
;
A
#
# COMPACT_ATOMS: atom_id res chain seq x y z
N MET A 1 -28.06 18.49 -0.69
CA MET A 1 -26.92 17.96 0.08
C MET A 1 -25.83 17.61 -0.91
N LYS A 2 -24.60 18.14 -0.77
CA LYS A 2 -23.51 17.79 -1.70
C LYS A 2 -22.98 16.41 -1.33
N THR A 3 -22.73 15.58 -2.34
CA THR A 3 -22.21 14.23 -2.17
C THR A 3 -20.81 14.14 -2.79
N ILE A 4 -19.88 13.50 -2.11
CA ILE A 4 -18.58 13.08 -2.64
C ILE A 4 -18.57 11.56 -2.76
N ARG A 5 -18.24 11.06 -3.94
CA ARG A 5 -18.09 9.64 -4.25
C ARG A 5 -16.62 9.25 -4.16
N ILE A 6 -16.25 8.50 -3.14
CA ILE A 6 -14.89 7.98 -2.95
C ILE A 6 -14.80 6.57 -3.52
N LEU A 7 -13.82 6.35 -4.39
CA LEU A 7 -13.48 5.03 -4.90
C LEU A 7 -12.11 4.59 -4.37
N SER A 8 -11.98 3.33 -3.98
CA SER A 8 -10.70 2.73 -3.63
C SER A 8 -10.61 1.27 -4.08
N ARG A 9 -9.42 0.69 -3.92
CA ARG A 9 -9.26 -0.77 -4.07
C ARG A 9 -10.11 -1.51 -3.04
N ASN A 10 -10.48 -2.73 -3.38
CA ASN A 10 -11.31 -3.60 -2.53
C ASN A 10 -10.52 -4.27 -1.38
N SER A 11 -9.20 -4.07 -1.28
CA SER A 11 -8.38 -4.63 -0.21
C SER A 11 -8.69 -4.00 1.15
N SER A 12 -8.50 -4.77 2.24
CA SER A 12 -8.79 -4.31 3.60
C SER A 12 -8.07 -3.01 3.96
N LEU A 13 -6.78 -2.89 3.60
CA LEU A 13 -6.01 -1.67 3.86
C LEU A 13 -6.54 -0.47 3.07
N ALA A 14 -6.87 -0.64 1.80
CA ALA A 14 -7.38 0.45 0.97
C ALA A 14 -8.74 0.96 1.48
N LYS A 15 -9.61 0.07 1.96
CA LYS A 15 -10.88 0.45 2.60
C LYS A 15 -10.64 1.28 3.86
N ILE A 16 -9.74 0.85 4.73
CA ILE A 16 -9.38 1.62 5.94
C ILE A 16 -8.88 3.01 5.54
N GLN A 17 -8.00 3.12 4.55
CA GLN A 17 -7.48 4.40 4.08
C GLN A 17 -8.59 5.30 3.51
N ALA A 18 -9.53 4.74 2.74
CA ALA A 18 -10.67 5.47 2.21
C ALA A 18 -11.59 6.00 3.33
N HIS A 19 -11.84 5.20 4.37
CA HIS A 19 -12.62 5.64 5.53
C HIS A 19 -11.92 6.74 6.32
N LEU A 20 -10.60 6.67 6.52
CA LEU A 20 -9.85 7.74 7.17
C LEU A 20 -9.97 9.07 6.41
N VAL A 21 -9.90 9.03 5.07
CA VAL A 21 -10.13 10.23 4.24
C VAL A 21 -11.55 10.74 4.40
N ALA A 22 -12.55 9.87 4.38
CA ALA A 22 -13.94 10.25 4.57
C ALA A 22 -14.19 10.91 5.94
N ASP A 23 -13.57 10.38 6.99
CA ASP A 23 -13.70 10.93 8.34
C ASP A 23 -13.11 12.34 8.43
N GLU A 24 -11.97 12.61 7.80
CA GLU A 24 -11.40 13.95 7.74
C GLU A 24 -12.26 14.92 6.91
N ILE A 25 -12.86 14.46 5.80
CA ILE A 25 -13.81 15.25 5.03
C ILE A 25 -15.03 15.62 5.88
N LYS A 26 -15.62 14.64 6.58
CA LYS A 26 -16.79 14.87 7.44
C LYS A 26 -16.51 15.79 8.63
N LYS A 27 -15.31 15.71 9.22
CA LYS A 27 -14.89 16.64 10.28
C LYS A 27 -14.87 18.09 9.79
N LYS A 28 -14.37 18.31 8.56
CA LYS A 28 -14.26 19.65 7.98
C LYS A 28 -15.55 20.13 7.35
N PHE A 29 -16.35 19.22 6.83
CA PHE A 29 -17.60 19.49 6.12
C PHE A 29 -18.72 18.58 6.64
N PRO A 30 -19.31 18.86 7.81
CA PRO A 30 -20.31 17.98 8.47
C PRO A 30 -21.53 17.67 7.60
N ASP A 31 -21.94 18.62 6.76
CA ASP A 31 -23.13 18.48 5.88
C ASP A 31 -22.82 17.75 4.56
N MET A 32 -21.56 17.33 4.36
CA MET A 32 -21.17 16.58 3.17
C MET A 32 -21.59 15.11 3.30
N ASN A 33 -22.33 14.62 2.32
CA ASN A 33 -22.58 13.18 2.20
C ASN A 33 -21.36 12.53 1.53
N VAL A 34 -20.81 11.46 2.12
CA VAL A 34 -19.68 10.70 1.55
C VAL A 34 -20.13 9.28 1.29
N THR A 35 -20.00 8.86 0.04
CA THR A 35 -20.29 7.49 -0.38
C THR A 35 -19.00 6.77 -0.76
N HIS A 36 -18.98 5.45 -0.59
CA HIS A 36 -17.83 4.61 -0.89
C HIS A 36 -18.19 3.58 -1.95
N SER A 37 -17.29 3.39 -2.90
CA SER A 37 -17.28 2.27 -3.82
C SER A 37 -15.91 1.60 -3.83
N TYR A 38 -15.86 0.31 -4.19
CA TYR A 38 -14.65 -0.48 -4.16
C TYR A 38 -14.49 -1.26 -5.45
N ARG A 39 -13.25 -1.35 -5.95
CA ARG A 39 -12.95 -2.06 -7.19
C ARG A 39 -11.69 -2.88 -7.04
N ASP A 40 -11.71 -4.11 -7.54
CA ASP A 40 -10.50 -4.90 -7.69
C ASP A 40 -9.73 -4.42 -8.92
N THR A 41 -8.43 -4.24 -8.76
CA THR A 41 -7.53 -3.84 -9.85
C THR A 41 -6.88 -5.09 -10.46
N LYS A 42 -6.22 -4.92 -11.60
CA LYS A 42 -5.47 -6.01 -12.25
C LYS A 42 -4.49 -6.68 -11.29
N GLY A 43 -3.82 -5.90 -10.44
CA GLY A 43 -2.91 -6.41 -9.42
C GLY A 43 -3.60 -7.14 -8.26
N ASP A 44 -4.88 -6.89 -8.02
CA ASP A 44 -5.66 -7.63 -7.02
C ASP A 44 -6.16 -8.97 -7.57
N ILE A 45 -6.48 -9.00 -8.88
CA ILE A 45 -7.03 -10.18 -9.56
C ILE A 45 -5.92 -11.20 -9.89
N ASP A 46 -4.79 -10.75 -10.44
CA ASP A 46 -3.67 -11.64 -10.76
C ASP A 46 -2.80 -11.88 -9.52
N LEU A 47 -3.08 -12.98 -8.82
CA LEU A 47 -2.33 -13.41 -7.65
C LEU A 47 -1.15 -14.33 -7.98
N THR A 48 -0.97 -14.72 -9.22
CA THR A 48 0.03 -15.71 -9.65
C THR A 48 1.30 -15.07 -10.18
N THR A 49 1.19 -13.99 -10.91
CA THR A 49 2.34 -13.26 -11.46
C THR A 49 3.09 -12.52 -10.34
N PRO A 50 4.41 -12.74 -10.18
CA PRO A 50 5.22 -11.94 -9.24
C PRO A 50 5.10 -10.45 -9.56
N LEU A 51 4.99 -9.59 -8.52
CA LEU A 51 4.88 -8.14 -8.71
C LEU A 51 6.05 -7.55 -9.52
N SER A 52 7.25 -8.13 -9.40
CA SER A 52 8.44 -7.73 -10.17
C SER A 52 8.36 -8.04 -11.67
N LYS A 53 7.40 -8.86 -12.10
CA LYS A 53 7.13 -9.21 -13.50
C LYS A 53 5.88 -8.53 -14.06
N MET A 54 5.14 -7.82 -13.23
CA MET A 54 4.01 -7.01 -13.68
C MET A 54 4.51 -5.69 -14.29
N PRO A 55 3.72 -5.02 -15.13
CA PRO A 55 4.05 -3.68 -15.63
C PRO A 55 4.41 -2.74 -14.47
N GLU A 56 5.46 -1.94 -14.63
CA GLU A 56 5.94 -1.05 -13.55
C GLU A 56 4.91 0.01 -13.14
N GLN A 57 4.01 0.38 -14.04
CA GLN A 57 3.04 1.45 -13.79
C GLN A 57 1.59 0.97 -13.95
N GLY A 58 0.73 1.46 -13.09
CA GLY A 58 -0.72 1.38 -13.27
C GLY A 58 -1.39 0.09 -12.80
N VAL A 59 -0.66 -0.94 -12.35
CA VAL A 59 -1.25 -2.24 -11.95
C VAL A 59 -2.32 -2.10 -10.87
N PHE A 60 -2.14 -1.13 -9.97
CA PHE A 60 -3.06 -0.85 -8.87
C PHE A 60 -3.80 0.49 -9.00
N THR A 61 -3.56 1.25 -10.10
CA THR A 61 -4.06 2.62 -10.19
C THR A 61 -4.80 2.93 -11.50
N SER A 62 -4.52 2.23 -12.62
CA SER A 62 -5.12 2.54 -13.92
C SER A 62 -6.64 2.44 -13.90
N ASP A 63 -7.18 1.33 -13.40
CA ASP A 63 -8.62 1.08 -13.44
C ASP A 63 -9.43 2.09 -12.58
N LEU A 64 -8.82 2.55 -11.46
CA LEU A 64 -9.43 3.56 -10.60
C LEU A 64 -9.31 4.96 -11.22
N ARG A 65 -8.17 5.24 -11.87
CA ARG A 65 -7.99 6.49 -12.60
C ARG A 65 -8.98 6.61 -13.76
N ASP A 66 -9.18 5.56 -14.52
CA ASP A 66 -10.13 5.55 -15.62
C ASP A 66 -11.57 5.79 -15.12
N ALA A 67 -11.94 5.20 -13.97
CA ALA A 67 -13.21 5.48 -13.31
C ALA A 67 -13.35 6.96 -12.90
N LEU A 68 -12.28 7.59 -12.43
CA LEU A 68 -12.28 9.03 -12.10
C LEU A 68 -12.48 9.89 -13.37
N LEU A 69 -11.79 9.56 -14.46
CA LEU A 69 -11.92 10.28 -15.74
C LEU A 69 -13.28 10.07 -16.40
N ASN A 70 -13.95 8.95 -16.15
CA ASN A 70 -15.29 8.64 -16.64
C ASN A 70 -16.41 9.15 -15.72
N ASP A 71 -16.09 9.99 -14.74
CA ASP A 71 -17.05 10.53 -13.77
C ASP A 71 -17.82 9.45 -12.97
N GLU A 72 -17.19 8.29 -12.75
CA GLU A 72 -17.75 7.24 -11.88
C GLU A 72 -17.46 7.52 -10.40
N ALA A 73 -16.45 8.35 -10.10
CA ALA A 73 -16.07 8.80 -8.77
C ALA A 73 -15.57 10.24 -8.82
N ASP A 74 -15.67 10.96 -7.69
CA ASP A 74 -15.16 12.32 -7.55
C ASP A 74 -13.74 12.32 -6.98
N MET A 75 -13.38 11.27 -6.27
CA MET A 75 -12.09 11.10 -5.61
C MET A 75 -11.67 9.62 -5.57
N VAL A 76 -10.39 9.38 -5.77
CA VAL A 76 -9.78 8.05 -5.59
C VAL A 76 -8.77 8.11 -4.45
N VAL A 77 -8.79 7.11 -3.57
CA VAL A 77 -7.84 6.99 -2.46
C VAL A 77 -6.83 5.89 -2.73
N HIS A 78 -5.54 6.25 -2.68
CA HIS A 78 -4.41 5.36 -2.89
C HIS A 78 -3.39 5.43 -1.76
N SER A 79 -2.65 4.35 -1.56
CA SER A 79 -1.37 4.42 -0.86
C SER A 79 -0.35 5.14 -1.75
N TRP A 80 0.38 6.12 -1.22
CA TRP A 80 1.36 6.91 -1.98
C TRP A 80 2.36 6.06 -2.78
N LYS A 81 2.80 4.94 -2.22
CA LYS A 81 3.77 4.03 -2.86
C LYS A 81 3.28 3.42 -4.19
N ASP A 82 1.95 3.40 -4.40
CA ASP A 82 1.33 2.79 -5.59
C ASP A 82 1.11 3.83 -6.71
N LEU A 83 1.30 5.12 -6.40
CA LEU A 83 1.19 6.21 -7.37
C LEU A 83 2.46 6.33 -8.22
N PRO A 84 2.35 6.68 -9.50
CA PRO A 84 3.50 6.98 -10.34
C PRO A 84 4.19 8.27 -9.87
N ILE A 85 5.49 8.41 -10.21
CA ILE A 85 6.25 9.64 -9.90
C ILE A 85 5.68 10.83 -10.67
N GLU A 86 5.37 10.63 -11.95
CA GLU A 86 4.71 11.62 -12.78
C GLU A 86 3.22 11.29 -12.91
N MET A 87 2.37 12.20 -12.50
CA MET A 87 0.93 12.01 -12.59
C MET A 87 0.46 12.06 -14.05
N PRO A 88 -0.32 11.07 -14.51
CA PRO A 88 -0.89 11.10 -15.84
C PRO A 88 -1.85 12.28 -16.00
N LYS A 89 -1.92 12.83 -17.22
CA LYS A 89 -2.82 13.96 -17.55
C LYS A 89 -4.27 13.68 -17.13
N GLY A 90 -4.95 14.72 -16.65
CA GLY A 90 -6.36 14.69 -16.27
C GLY A 90 -6.63 14.30 -14.81
N THR A 91 -5.60 13.92 -14.05
CA THR A 91 -5.71 13.65 -12.61
C THR A 91 -4.55 14.29 -11.86
N ASP A 92 -4.77 14.65 -10.59
CA ASP A 92 -3.76 15.24 -9.73
C ASP A 92 -3.95 14.79 -8.28
N ILE A 93 -2.90 14.97 -7.46
CA ILE A 93 -2.94 14.71 -6.02
C ILE A 93 -3.43 15.96 -5.33
N VAL A 94 -4.65 15.93 -4.82
CA VAL A 94 -5.30 17.09 -4.20
C VAL A 94 -5.06 17.19 -2.69
N SER A 95 -4.75 16.09 -2.02
CA SER A 95 -4.51 16.05 -0.57
C SER A 95 -3.81 14.79 -0.10
N THR A 96 -3.20 14.88 1.08
CA THR A 96 -2.67 13.73 1.82
C THR A 96 -3.08 13.84 3.28
N LEU A 97 -3.31 12.71 3.93
CA LEU A 97 -3.48 12.66 5.38
C LEU A 97 -2.13 12.87 6.10
N PRO A 98 -2.15 13.27 7.37
CA PRO A 98 -0.95 13.27 8.20
C PRO A 98 -0.25 11.91 8.13
N ARG A 99 1.07 11.93 8.01
CA ARG A 99 1.86 10.71 7.87
C ARG A 99 1.84 9.92 9.18
N SER A 100 1.49 8.64 9.10
CA SER A 100 1.67 7.69 10.19
C SER A 100 3.14 7.34 10.39
N ASP A 101 3.46 6.62 11.46
CA ASP A 101 4.80 6.11 11.73
C ASP A 101 5.34 5.34 10.52
N SER A 102 6.50 5.76 10.01
CA SER A 102 7.09 5.21 8.79
C SER A 102 8.07 4.06 9.05
N ARG A 103 8.27 3.68 10.31
CA ARG A 103 9.20 2.61 10.67
C ARG A 103 8.71 1.27 10.17
N ASP A 104 9.63 0.46 9.68
CA ASP A 104 9.35 -0.93 9.39
C ASP A 104 9.30 -1.75 10.69
N ILE A 105 8.38 -2.70 10.77
CA ILE A 105 8.26 -3.63 11.90
C ILE A 105 8.71 -5.01 11.42
N LEU A 106 9.57 -5.65 12.20
CA LEU A 106 10.03 -7.00 11.95
C LEU A 106 9.43 -7.95 12.99
N PHE A 107 8.66 -8.93 12.54
CA PHE A 107 8.07 -9.95 13.40
C PHE A 107 8.94 -11.21 13.42
N PHE A 108 9.30 -11.67 14.59
CA PHE A 108 10.02 -12.92 14.79
C PHE A 108 9.09 -14.01 15.27
N LYS A 109 9.13 -15.16 14.60
CA LYS A 109 8.58 -16.39 15.17
C LYS A 109 9.40 -16.74 16.42
N LYS A 110 8.74 -17.08 17.53
CA LYS A 110 9.39 -17.39 18.80
C LYS A 110 10.55 -18.37 18.65
N ASP A 111 10.36 -19.42 17.87
CA ASP A 111 11.38 -20.45 17.60
C ASP A 111 12.52 -19.99 16.69
N SER A 112 12.44 -18.80 16.11
CA SER A 112 13.50 -18.22 15.25
C SER A 112 14.50 -17.41 16.06
N ILE A 113 14.17 -17.05 17.30
CA ILE A 113 15.05 -16.30 18.19
C ILE A 113 16.31 -17.13 18.49
N LYS A 114 17.47 -16.51 18.41
CA LYS A 114 18.81 -17.12 18.60
C LYS A 114 19.21 -18.15 17.54
N LYS A 115 18.48 -18.32 16.46
CA LYS A 115 18.94 -19.17 15.34
C LYS A 115 20.11 -18.54 14.59
N LYS A 116 21.05 -19.37 14.18
CA LYS A 116 22.20 -18.96 13.36
C LYS A 116 21.79 -18.62 11.91
N SER A 117 20.70 -19.18 11.42
CA SER A 117 20.14 -18.90 10.09
C SER A 117 18.72 -18.38 10.22
N LEU A 118 18.44 -17.27 9.54
CA LEU A 118 17.12 -16.63 9.51
C LEU A 118 16.59 -16.63 8.08
N LYS A 119 15.32 -17.00 7.93
CA LYS A 119 14.54 -16.80 6.70
C LYS A 119 13.60 -15.63 6.91
N ILE A 120 13.75 -14.60 6.08
CA ILE A 120 12.96 -13.37 6.14
C ILE A 120 12.06 -13.32 4.91
N TYR A 121 10.77 -13.12 5.14
CA TYR A 121 9.79 -12.99 4.08
C TYR A 121 9.55 -11.51 3.79
N SER A 122 9.91 -11.09 2.59
CA SER A 122 9.68 -9.72 2.10
C SER A 122 9.67 -9.72 0.58
N SER A 123 8.77 -8.93 -0.03
CA SER A 123 8.78 -8.66 -1.47
C SER A 123 9.19 -7.22 -1.79
N SER A 124 9.83 -6.54 -0.82
CA SER A 124 10.35 -5.19 -1.00
C SER A 124 11.87 -5.19 -1.16
N PRO A 125 12.41 -4.89 -2.35
CA PRO A 125 13.86 -4.79 -2.57
C PRO A 125 14.53 -3.77 -1.61
N ARG A 126 13.85 -2.69 -1.28
CA ARG A 126 14.33 -1.71 -0.30
C ARG A 126 14.52 -2.32 1.09
N ARG A 127 13.53 -3.06 1.58
CA ARG A 127 13.61 -3.73 2.89
C ARG A 127 14.68 -4.82 2.91
N GLU A 128 14.77 -5.61 1.85
CA GLU A 128 15.79 -6.64 1.70
C GLU A 128 17.20 -6.02 1.80
N ARG A 129 17.47 -4.97 1.01
CA ARG A 129 18.75 -4.26 1.06
C ARG A 129 19.04 -3.68 2.44
N ASN A 130 18.09 -2.98 3.04
CA ASN A 130 18.32 -2.34 4.34
C ASN A 130 18.55 -3.38 5.45
N LEU A 131 17.74 -4.44 5.49
CA LEU A 131 17.87 -5.49 6.49
C LEU A 131 19.14 -6.33 6.30
N SER A 132 19.59 -6.58 5.07
CA SER A 132 20.83 -7.32 4.84
C SER A 132 22.05 -6.59 5.43
N ILE A 133 22.01 -5.25 5.49
CA ILE A 133 23.08 -4.43 6.03
C ILE A 133 22.96 -4.26 7.55
N SER A 134 21.76 -3.87 8.02
CA SER A 134 21.59 -3.42 9.40
C SER A 134 21.17 -4.52 10.38
N LEU A 135 20.51 -5.59 9.90
CA LEU A 135 19.96 -6.59 10.79
C LEU A 135 21.00 -7.36 11.61
N PRO A 136 22.21 -7.71 11.07
CA PRO A 136 23.24 -8.37 11.87
C PRO A 136 23.63 -7.59 13.12
N ASP A 137 23.66 -6.26 13.05
CA ASP A 137 24.03 -5.38 14.17
C ASP A 137 22.86 -5.07 15.09
N LEU A 138 21.63 -5.15 14.60
CA LEU A 138 20.43 -4.88 15.39
C LEU A 138 19.97 -6.09 16.23
N LEU A 139 20.35 -7.31 15.85
CA LEU A 139 19.95 -8.50 16.57
C LEU A 139 20.75 -8.64 17.88
N PRO A 140 20.09 -8.94 19.00
CA PRO A 140 20.78 -9.21 20.29
C PRO A 140 21.46 -10.59 20.32
N TRP A 141 21.60 -11.27 19.19
CA TRP A 141 22.32 -12.54 19.02
C TRP A 141 23.02 -12.58 17.66
N LYS A 142 24.06 -13.37 17.55
CA LYS A 142 24.78 -13.54 16.29
C LYS A 142 24.02 -14.46 15.35
N THR A 143 23.79 -13.99 14.12
CA THR A 143 23.32 -14.80 13.00
C THR A 143 24.40 -14.86 11.93
N SER A 144 24.58 -16.03 11.31
CA SER A 144 25.60 -16.24 10.27
C SER A 144 25.00 -16.24 8.85
N LYS A 145 23.68 -16.38 8.75
CA LYS A 145 23.02 -16.47 7.44
C LYS A 145 21.64 -15.81 7.50
N ILE A 146 21.39 -14.91 6.56
CA ILE A 146 20.07 -14.30 6.34
C ILE A 146 19.67 -14.60 4.90
N GLU A 147 18.52 -15.22 4.71
CA GLU A 147 17.94 -15.55 3.43
C GLU A 147 16.62 -14.80 3.26
N PHE A 148 16.43 -14.12 2.14
CA PHE A 148 15.18 -13.44 1.81
C PHE A 148 14.33 -14.30 0.89
N HIS A 149 13.05 -14.36 1.19
CA HIS A 149 12.05 -15.08 0.42
C HIS A 149 10.91 -14.15 0.07
N PRO A 150 10.41 -14.18 -1.17
CA PRO A 150 9.27 -13.36 -1.54
C PRO A 150 8.02 -13.79 -0.76
N ILE A 151 7.20 -12.82 -0.41
CA ILE A 151 5.86 -13.03 0.14
C ILE A 151 4.90 -12.12 -0.61
N ARG A 152 3.77 -12.66 -1.01
CA ARG A 152 2.67 -11.88 -1.54
C ARG A 152 1.62 -11.74 -0.45
N GLY A 153 1.33 -10.52 -0.06
CA GLY A 153 0.27 -10.19 0.87
C GLY A 153 -0.46 -8.94 0.39
N ASN A 154 -1.73 -8.91 0.63
CA ASN A 154 -2.58 -7.75 0.40
C ASN A 154 -2.64 -6.90 1.65
#